data_4c2f4f19f8e3ea1ee33233dd0425047d
#
_entry.id   4c2f4f19f8e3ea1ee33233dd0425047d
#
_cell.length_a   1.000
_cell.length_b   1.000
_cell.length_c   1.000
_cell.angle_alpha   90.00
_cell.angle_beta   90.00
_cell.angle_gamma   90.00
#
_symmetry.space_group_name_H-M   'P 1'
#
loop_
_entity.id
_entity.type
_entity.pdbx_description
1 polymer ?
#
loop_
_entity_poly.entity_id
_entity_poly.type
_entity_poly.pdbx_seq_one_letter_code
_entity_poly.pdbx_strand_id
1 'polypeptide(L)'
;MTTRIREFLKHRTDNGPCLVVDLDVVRENYQNFAKVLPDTKVYYAVKANPAPEILKLLAELGCCFDVASLPETHQVLAAGATPERISYGNTIKKEREIAEAFGLGVTLFAVDCEAEVEKVARAAPGSRVICRIHCDGSGAEWPLSRKFGCEPAYAADILEHAHKNGLVLYGISFHVGSQQHNVEAWDRALASAAAVFRTCAERGIPLAIVNLGGGFPARYVRKTPKLESYGKAIFKALRKHFGNNLPNTIVEPGRGLVGNAGIIEAEVVLIAKRSPEDEVRWVYLDIGKFHGLAETIGESIRYPIRTTHDRDETSPCIIAGPTCDSVDVLYEKTPYPLPVSLAIGDKVLIEAAGAYTATYSSVGFNGYPPLRQYVI
;
A
#
# COMPACT_ATOMS: atom_id res chain seq x y z
N MET A 1 0.66 -3.62 -20.02
CA MET A 1 1.50 -4.87 -19.95
C MET A 1 2.83 -4.62 -20.63
N THR A 2 3.96 -4.90 -19.97
CA THR A 2 5.31 -4.83 -20.56
C THR A 2 5.59 -5.98 -21.51
N THR A 3 6.60 -5.83 -22.37
CA THR A 3 7.03 -6.92 -23.26
C THR A 3 7.54 -8.12 -22.45
N ARG A 4 8.26 -7.89 -21.33
CA ARG A 4 8.77 -8.95 -20.44
C ARG A 4 7.65 -9.81 -19.87
N ILE A 5 6.59 -9.20 -19.33
CA ILE A 5 5.42 -9.93 -18.81
C ILE A 5 4.77 -10.74 -19.93
N ARG A 6 4.60 -10.15 -21.13
CA ARG A 6 3.99 -10.85 -22.26
C ARG A 6 4.80 -12.09 -22.68
N GLU A 7 6.10 -11.97 -22.79
CA GLU A 7 6.97 -13.11 -23.15
C GLU A 7 6.98 -14.18 -22.05
N PHE A 8 6.99 -13.78 -20.77
CA PHE A 8 6.88 -14.72 -19.66
C PHE A 8 5.58 -15.54 -19.72
N LEU A 9 4.44 -14.87 -19.85
CA LEU A 9 3.13 -15.53 -19.90
C LEU A 9 2.99 -16.45 -21.12
N LYS A 10 3.58 -16.10 -22.26
CA LYS A 10 3.58 -16.93 -23.48
C LYS A 10 4.34 -18.25 -23.29
N HIS A 11 5.40 -18.26 -22.49
CA HIS A 11 6.26 -19.43 -22.28
C HIS A 11 5.96 -20.17 -20.94
N ARG A 12 5.01 -19.66 -20.17
CA ARG A 12 4.58 -20.29 -18.94
C ARG A 12 3.94 -21.64 -19.21
N THR A 13 4.32 -22.67 -18.45
CA THR A 13 3.86 -24.06 -18.63
C THR A 13 2.94 -24.56 -17.53
N ASP A 14 2.90 -23.89 -16.38
CA ASP A 14 2.03 -24.26 -15.28
C ASP A 14 0.62 -23.65 -15.46
N ASN A 15 -0.36 -24.24 -14.80
CA ASN A 15 -1.76 -23.85 -14.89
C ASN A 15 -2.22 -23.02 -13.67
N GLY A 16 -3.40 -22.41 -13.82
CA GLY A 16 -4.08 -21.59 -12.80
C GLY A 16 -3.64 -20.13 -12.80
N PRO A 17 -4.28 -19.29 -11.98
CA PRO A 17 -4.02 -17.87 -11.96
C PRO A 17 -2.63 -17.56 -11.41
N CYS A 18 -1.98 -16.54 -11.93
CA CYS A 18 -0.70 -16.06 -11.41
C CYS A 18 -0.55 -14.55 -11.53
N LEU A 19 0.13 -13.98 -10.55
CA LEU A 19 0.64 -12.61 -10.60
C LEU A 19 2.05 -12.61 -11.18
N VAL A 20 2.31 -11.77 -12.17
CA VAL A 20 3.66 -11.51 -12.69
C VAL A 20 4.01 -10.06 -12.45
N VAL A 21 5.14 -9.83 -11.77
CA VAL A 21 5.64 -8.49 -11.44
C VAL A 21 6.93 -8.21 -12.19
N ASP A 22 6.98 -7.09 -12.91
CA ASP A 22 8.15 -6.64 -13.65
C ASP A 22 8.98 -5.67 -12.80
N LEU A 23 10.21 -6.08 -12.47
CA LEU A 23 11.15 -5.31 -11.64
C LEU A 23 11.60 -4.00 -12.28
N ASP A 24 11.64 -3.91 -13.60
CA ASP A 24 12.03 -2.67 -14.27
C ASP A 24 11.01 -1.57 -14.04
N VAL A 25 9.72 -1.93 -13.97
CA VAL A 25 8.64 -0.99 -13.62
C VAL A 25 8.76 -0.53 -12.16
N VAL A 26 9.11 -1.43 -11.24
CA VAL A 26 9.35 -1.08 -9.82
C VAL A 26 10.52 -0.10 -9.70
N ARG A 27 11.62 -0.35 -10.41
CA ARG A 27 12.79 0.53 -10.48
C ARG A 27 12.42 1.92 -10.98
N GLU A 28 11.69 1.99 -12.08
CA GLU A 28 11.25 3.24 -12.70
C GLU A 28 10.33 4.04 -11.76
N ASN A 29 9.40 3.38 -11.09
CA ASN A 29 8.53 4.00 -10.10
C ASN A 29 9.34 4.61 -8.93
N TYR A 30 10.31 3.86 -8.37
CA TYR A 30 11.16 4.37 -7.29
C TYR A 30 11.97 5.59 -7.73
N GLN A 31 12.58 5.55 -8.91
CA GLN A 31 13.34 6.68 -9.47
C GLN A 31 12.43 7.90 -9.70
N ASN A 32 11.17 7.68 -10.12
CA ASN A 32 10.20 8.76 -10.26
C ASN A 32 9.84 9.40 -8.92
N PHE A 33 9.66 8.62 -7.84
CA PHE A 33 9.45 9.17 -6.50
C PHE A 33 10.63 10.01 -6.06
N ALA A 34 11.87 9.54 -6.22
CA ALA A 34 13.08 10.27 -5.88
C ALA A 34 13.23 11.57 -6.70
N LYS A 35 12.81 11.55 -7.96
CA LYS A 35 12.82 12.74 -8.83
C LYS A 35 11.76 13.78 -8.47
N VAL A 36 10.55 13.33 -8.15
CA VAL A 36 9.41 14.22 -7.86
C VAL A 36 9.47 14.79 -6.44
N LEU A 37 10.07 14.06 -5.51
CA LEU A 37 10.24 14.43 -4.11
C LEU A 37 11.73 14.35 -3.70
N PRO A 38 12.61 15.21 -4.27
CA PRO A 38 14.07 15.05 -4.17
C PRO A 38 14.60 15.17 -2.73
N ASP A 39 13.94 15.96 -1.87
CA ASP A 39 14.35 16.18 -0.48
C ASP A 39 13.59 15.26 0.51
N THR A 40 12.93 14.23 -0.01
CA THR A 40 12.10 13.33 0.78
C THR A 40 12.63 11.90 0.70
N LYS A 41 12.84 11.27 1.85
CA LYS A 41 13.24 9.86 1.88
C LYS A 41 12.05 8.95 1.59
N VAL A 42 12.24 8.01 0.68
CA VAL A 42 11.23 6.99 0.33
C VAL A 42 11.43 5.78 1.23
N TYR A 43 10.40 5.44 1.99
CA TYR A 43 10.29 4.22 2.78
C TYR A 43 9.25 3.32 2.13
N TYR A 44 9.69 2.24 1.49
CA TYR A 44 8.77 1.31 0.85
C TYR A 44 7.90 0.61 1.90
N ALA A 45 6.57 0.70 1.77
CA ALA A 45 5.63 -0.02 2.63
C ALA A 45 5.59 -1.50 2.23
N VAL A 46 6.34 -2.33 2.96
CA VAL A 46 6.61 -3.75 2.66
C VAL A 46 5.33 -4.56 2.48
N LYS A 47 4.31 -4.28 3.29
CA LYS A 47 2.98 -4.93 3.23
C LYS A 47 2.32 -4.92 1.85
N ALA A 48 2.71 -3.99 0.97
CA ALA A 48 2.13 -3.91 -0.37
C ALA A 48 2.52 -5.09 -1.25
N ASN A 49 3.79 -5.50 -1.21
CA ASN A 49 4.31 -6.71 -1.84
C ASN A 49 5.70 -7.05 -1.26
N PRO A 50 5.82 -8.05 -0.40
CA PRO A 50 7.06 -8.42 0.29
C PRO A 50 7.94 -9.42 -0.51
N ALA A 51 7.75 -9.57 -1.82
CA ALA A 51 8.55 -10.51 -2.61
C ALA A 51 10.04 -10.20 -2.45
N PRO A 52 10.88 -11.21 -2.18
CA PRO A 52 12.31 -11.03 -1.91
C PRO A 52 13.05 -10.27 -3.01
N GLU A 53 12.69 -10.49 -4.27
CA GLU A 53 13.29 -9.84 -5.43
C GLU A 53 12.99 -8.33 -5.47
N ILE A 54 11.76 -7.93 -5.09
CA ILE A 54 11.35 -6.52 -4.98
C ILE A 54 12.12 -5.85 -3.85
N LEU A 55 12.17 -6.50 -2.66
CA LEU A 55 12.89 -5.97 -1.51
C LEU A 55 14.39 -5.81 -1.82
N LYS A 56 15.01 -6.80 -2.46
CA LYS A 56 16.42 -6.77 -2.87
C LYS A 56 16.69 -5.62 -3.84
N LEU A 57 15.88 -5.50 -4.89
CA LEU A 57 16.00 -4.39 -5.85
C LEU A 57 15.94 -3.04 -5.15
N LEU A 58 14.94 -2.82 -4.29
CA LEU A 58 14.76 -1.56 -3.58
C LEU A 58 15.88 -1.29 -2.58
N ALA A 59 16.41 -2.34 -1.90
CA ALA A 59 17.57 -2.22 -1.03
C ALA A 59 18.83 -1.78 -1.79
N GLU A 60 19.09 -2.37 -2.96
CA GLU A 60 20.20 -2.01 -3.86
C GLU A 60 20.07 -0.57 -4.39
N LEU A 61 18.85 -0.10 -4.63
CA LEU A 61 18.59 1.29 -5.06
C LEU A 61 18.71 2.32 -3.94
N GLY A 62 18.95 1.91 -2.68
CA GLY A 62 19.07 2.82 -1.55
C GLY A 62 17.73 3.18 -0.89
N CYS A 63 16.61 2.52 -1.24
CA CYS A 63 15.31 2.73 -0.61
C CYS A 63 15.35 2.37 0.88
N CYS A 64 14.63 3.12 1.72
CA CYS A 64 14.31 2.74 3.09
C CYS A 64 13.02 1.91 3.12
N PHE A 65 12.67 1.36 4.29
CA PHE A 65 11.54 0.43 4.40
C PHE A 65 10.66 0.77 5.59
N ASP A 66 9.34 0.80 5.36
CA ASP A 66 8.30 0.81 6.40
C ASP A 66 7.82 -0.62 6.62
N VAL A 67 8.11 -1.16 7.81
CA VAL A 67 7.71 -2.52 8.19
C VAL A 67 6.56 -2.47 9.21
N ALA A 68 5.63 -3.40 9.08
CA ALA A 68 4.47 -3.51 9.95
C ALA A 68 4.60 -4.62 11.00
N SER A 69 5.64 -5.45 10.93
CA SER A 69 5.84 -6.61 11.79
C SER A 69 7.31 -7.03 11.86
N LEU A 70 7.63 -7.85 12.86
CA LEU A 70 8.97 -8.46 12.98
C LEU A 70 9.30 -9.38 11.79
N PRO A 71 8.40 -10.23 11.26
CA PRO A 71 8.68 -10.96 10.02
C PRO A 71 9.07 -10.08 8.83
N GLU A 72 8.41 -8.94 8.61
CA GLU A 72 8.81 -7.99 7.57
C GLU A 72 10.19 -7.37 7.85
N THR A 73 10.54 -7.12 9.12
CA THR A 73 11.89 -6.68 9.50
C THR A 73 12.95 -7.69 9.07
N HIS A 74 12.74 -8.97 9.36
CA HIS A 74 13.65 -10.04 8.93
C HIS A 74 13.77 -10.14 7.41
N GLN A 75 12.65 -10.04 6.67
CA GLN A 75 12.64 -10.06 5.20
C GLN A 75 13.48 -8.93 4.61
N VAL A 76 13.34 -7.72 5.14
CA VAL A 76 14.05 -6.52 4.67
C VAL A 76 15.56 -6.62 4.96
N LEU A 77 15.94 -7.09 6.15
CA LEU A 77 17.34 -7.32 6.50
C LEU A 77 17.97 -8.42 5.62
N ALA A 78 17.23 -9.51 5.37
CA ALA A 78 17.66 -10.59 4.48
C ALA A 78 17.83 -10.11 3.02
N ALA A 79 17.07 -9.08 2.61
CA ALA A 79 17.20 -8.45 1.29
C ALA A 79 18.40 -7.49 1.18
N GLY A 80 19.16 -7.26 2.28
CA GLY A 80 20.38 -6.47 2.29
C GLY A 80 20.20 -5.01 2.73
N ALA A 81 19.04 -4.63 3.26
CA ALA A 81 18.89 -3.32 3.87
C ALA A 81 19.59 -3.28 5.25
N THR A 82 20.12 -2.11 5.63
CA THR A 82 20.66 -1.90 6.96
C THR A 82 19.57 -1.46 7.95
N PRO A 83 19.70 -1.75 9.26
CA PRO A 83 18.66 -1.42 10.25
C PRO A 83 18.30 0.06 10.31
N GLU A 84 19.24 0.96 10.02
CA GLU A 84 19.04 2.41 10.04
C GLU A 84 18.09 2.88 8.95
N ARG A 85 17.84 2.03 7.93
CA ARG A 85 16.93 2.28 6.82
C ARG A 85 15.52 1.70 7.07
N ILE A 86 15.26 1.23 8.29
CA ILE A 86 13.99 0.60 8.66
C ILE A 86 13.22 1.48 9.66
N SER A 87 11.94 1.71 9.39
CA SER A 87 10.95 2.26 10.30
C SER A 87 9.94 1.17 10.66
N TYR A 88 9.74 0.91 11.96
CA TYR A 88 8.65 0.03 12.40
C TYR A 88 7.37 0.87 12.55
N GLY A 89 6.66 1.05 11.42
CA GLY A 89 5.57 2.02 11.28
C GLY A 89 4.21 1.57 11.82
N ASN A 90 4.04 0.30 12.21
CA ASN A 90 2.81 -0.14 12.87
C ASN A 90 2.78 0.42 14.30
N THR A 91 1.69 1.12 14.68
CA THR A 91 1.54 1.73 16.00
C THR A 91 1.16 0.73 17.09
N ILE A 92 0.84 -0.52 16.74
CA ILE A 92 0.62 -1.62 17.71
C ILE A 92 1.66 -2.71 17.48
N LYS A 93 2.40 -3.06 18.55
CA LYS A 93 3.47 -4.06 18.49
C LYS A 93 3.48 -4.89 19.78
N LYS A 94 3.86 -6.17 19.70
CA LYS A 94 4.14 -6.95 20.89
C LYS A 94 5.48 -6.48 21.50
N GLU A 95 5.54 -6.31 22.81
CA GLU A 95 6.75 -5.81 23.48
C GLU A 95 7.98 -6.68 23.18
N ARG A 96 7.83 -8.01 23.13
CA ARG A 96 8.92 -8.93 22.73
C ARG A 96 9.40 -8.68 21.29
N GLU A 97 8.51 -8.31 20.36
CA GLU A 97 8.86 -8.03 18.97
C GLU A 97 9.56 -6.67 18.83
N ILE A 98 9.22 -5.70 19.70
CA ILE A 98 9.97 -4.43 19.81
C ILE A 98 11.39 -4.72 20.27
N ALA A 99 11.56 -5.52 21.33
CA ALA A 99 12.88 -5.88 21.87
C ALA A 99 13.75 -6.61 20.82
N GLU A 100 13.15 -7.54 20.07
CA GLU A 100 13.86 -8.28 19.04
C GLU A 100 14.25 -7.37 17.85
N ALA A 101 13.33 -6.52 17.36
CA ALA A 101 13.64 -5.55 16.31
C ALA A 101 14.76 -4.57 16.74
N PHE A 102 14.74 -4.12 18.01
CA PHE A 102 15.79 -3.28 18.59
C PHE A 102 17.13 -4.03 18.67
N GLY A 103 17.12 -5.30 19.08
CA GLY A 103 18.31 -6.16 19.06
C GLY A 103 18.89 -6.38 17.66
N LEU A 104 18.07 -6.29 16.60
CA LEU A 104 18.49 -6.29 15.21
C LEU A 104 19.00 -4.91 14.71
N GLY A 105 18.94 -3.87 15.55
CA GLY A 105 19.42 -2.52 15.25
C GLY A 105 18.35 -1.55 14.76
N VAL A 106 17.08 -1.93 14.70
CA VAL A 106 15.97 -1.01 14.37
C VAL A 106 15.73 -0.05 15.54
N THR A 107 15.80 1.25 15.27
CA THR A 107 15.68 2.29 16.30
C THR A 107 14.64 3.35 16.01
N LEU A 108 13.78 3.14 15.02
CA LEU A 108 12.71 4.06 14.67
C LEU A 108 11.35 3.36 14.75
N PHE A 109 10.50 3.82 15.69
CA PHE A 109 9.21 3.21 15.99
C PHE A 109 8.07 4.24 15.91
N ALA A 110 6.96 3.86 15.30
CA ALA A 110 5.72 4.65 15.32
C ALA A 110 4.91 4.31 16.59
N VAL A 111 4.32 5.34 17.18
CA VAL A 111 3.43 5.25 18.35
C VAL A 111 2.22 6.16 18.13
N ASP A 112 1.10 5.90 18.82
CA ASP A 112 -0.09 6.76 18.81
C ASP A 112 -0.84 6.80 20.16
N CYS A 113 -0.23 6.23 21.20
CA CYS A 113 -0.75 6.29 22.58
C CYS A 113 0.37 6.08 23.61
N GLU A 114 0.12 6.47 24.85
CA GLU A 114 1.06 6.36 25.96
C GLU A 114 1.45 4.92 26.28
N ALA A 115 0.49 3.99 26.26
CA ALA A 115 0.76 2.57 26.52
C ALA A 115 1.74 1.96 25.50
N GLU A 116 1.73 2.40 24.26
CA GLU A 116 2.71 1.96 23.24
C GLU A 116 4.08 2.61 23.48
N VAL A 117 4.11 3.88 23.89
CA VAL A 117 5.33 4.58 24.30
C VAL A 117 6.03 3.83 25.42
N GLU A 118 5.30 3.40 26.45
CA GLU A 118 5.86 2.66 27.60
C GLU A 118 6.48 1.33 27.16
N LYS A 119 5.82 0.59 26.25
CA LYS A 119 6.39 -0.65 25.69
C LYS A 119 7.69 -0.38 24.93
N VAL A 120 7.71 0.65 24.09
CA VAL A 120 8.91 1.03 23.34
C VAL A 120 10.04 1.45 24.31
N ALA A 121 9.73 2.24 25.34
CA ALA A 121 10.72 2.69 26.30
C ALA A 121 11.36 1.53 27.08
N ARG A 122 10.57 0.51 27.47
CA ARG A 122 11.10 -0.68 28.14
C ARG A 122 11.88 -1.61 27.20
N ALA A 123 11.37 -1.83 25.99
CA ALA A 123 11.90 -2.84 25.08
C ALA A 123 12.99 -2.32 24.12
N ALA A 124 13.01 -1.01 23.86
CA ALA A 124 13.93 -0.33 22.94
C ALA A 124 14.38 1.03 23.51
N PRO A 125 15.08 1.05 24.65
CA PRO A 125 15.44 2.29 25.34
C PRO A 125 16.30 3.20 24.46
N GLY A 126 16.03 4.52 24.49
CA GLY A 126 16.75 5.52 23.68
C GLY A 126 16.38 5.53 22.20
N SER A 127 15.42 4.73 21.78
CA SER A 127 14.95 4.71 20.39
C SER A 127 14.24 6.00 19.99
N ARG A 128 14.25 6.29 18.70
CA ARG A 128 13.52 7.40 18.08
C ARG A 128 12.05 7.01 17.92
N VAL A 129 11.15 7.94 18.23
CA VAL A 129 9.71 7.75 18.04
C VAL A 129 9.11 8.82 17.15
N ILE A 130 8.17 8.38 16.32
CA ILE A 130 7.29 9.23 15.51
C ILE A 130 5.87 9.01 16.03
N CYS A 131 5.19 10.11 16.41
CA CYS A 131 3.78 10.03 16.82
C CYS A 131 2.87 10.11 15.59
N ARG A 132 2.02 9.09 15.42
CA ARG A 132 1.04 9.07 14.33
C ARG A 132 -0.23 9.81 14.75
N ILE A 133 -0.58 10.83 13.95
CA ILE A 133 -1.83 11.59 14.13
C ILE A 133 -2.92 11.07 13.18
N HIS A 134 -4.16 11.24 13.61
CA HIS A 134 -5.35 10.89 12.85
C HIS A 134 -5.53 11.81 11.63
N CYS A 135 -6.03 11.24 10.53
CA CYS A 135 -6.51 11.93 9.34
C CYS A 135 -7.86 11.36 8.92
N ASP A 136 -8.75 12.18 8.37
CA ASP A 136 -10.11 11.76 7.97
C ASP A 136 -10.14 10.80 6.76
N GLY A 137 -9.08 10.77 5.95
CA GLY A 137 -8.95 9.92 4.77
C GLY A 137 -9.91 10.27 3.63
N SER A 138 -10.58 11.42 3.69
CA SER A 138 -11.53 11.82 2.66
C SER A 138 -10.87 11.97 1.29
N GLY A 139 -11.52 11.39 0.24
CA GLY A 139 -11.00 11.34 -1.12
C GLY A 139 -10.21 10.08 -1.46
N ALA A 140 -9.95 9.20 -0.49
CA ALA A 140 -9.32 7.89 -0.70
C ALA A 140 -10.38 6.80 -0.95
N GLU A 141 -10.02 5.75 -1.71
CA GLU A 141 -10.88 4.55 -1.83
C GLU A 141 -10.93 3.76 -0.51
N TRP A 142 -9.80 3.73 0.23
CA TRP A 142 -9.72 3.19 1.58
C TRP A 142 -9.27 4.30 2.54
N PRO A 143 -10.18 4.95 3.27
CA PRO A 143 -9.85 6.05 4.17
C PRO A 143 -8.88 5.67 5.29
N LEU A 144 -8.95 4.45 5.83
CA LEU A 144 -8.07 3.91 6.90
C LEU A 144 -8.05 4.77 8.18
N SER A 145 -9.11 5.55 8.43
CA SER A 145 -9.17 6.61 9.44
C SER A 145 -9.68 6.17 10.82
N ARG A 146 -10.01 4.86 11.01
CA ARG A 146 -10.71 4.43 12.23
C ARG A 146 -9.83 3.72 13.26
N LYS A 147 -8.72 3.12 12.83
CA LYS A 147 -7.98 2.17 13.66
C LYS A 147 -6.73 2.77 14.30
N PHE A 148 -6.10 3.75 13.66
CA PHE A 148 -4.79 4.26 14.02
C PHE A 148 -4.74 5.78 14.02
N GLY A 149 -3.82 6.30 14.84
CA GLY A 149 -3.54 7.71 14.99
C GLY A 149 -4.31 8.33 16.15
N CYS A 150 -3.61 9.13 16.96
CA CYS A 150 -4.23 9.95 18.00
C CYS A 150 -4.79 11.26 17.42
N GLU A 151 -5.66 11.91 18.17
CA GLU A 151 -6.08 13.28 17.85
C GLU A 151 -4.85 14.21 17.85
N PRO A 152 -4.72 15.11 16.87
CA PRO A 152 -3.57 16.02 16.79
C PRO A 152 -3.30 16.81 18.08
N ALA A 153 -4.35 17.23 18.78
CA ALA A 153 -4.23 17.95 20.04
C ALA A 153 -3.57 17.12 21.15
N TYR A 154 -3.69 15.79 21.12
CA TYR A 154 -3.11 14.87 22.10
C TYR A 154 -1.68 14.42 21.76
N ALA A 155 -1.24 14.61 20.52
CA ALA A 155 0.07 14.15 20.07
C ALA A 155 1.25 14.76 20.86
N ALA A 156 1.14 16.03 21.28
CA ALA A 156 2.17 16.70 22.06
C ALA A 156 2.30 16.08 23.47
N ASP A 157 1.21 15.62 24.08
CA ASP A 157 1.22 14.97 25.39
C ASP A 157 1.88 13.60 25.29
N ILE A 158 1.56 12.81 24.24
CA ILE A 158 2.19 11.51 23.95
C ILE A 158 3.71 11.67 23.76
N LEU A 159 4.13 12.70 23.01
CA LEU A 159 5.54 12.98 22.78
C LEU A 159 6.25 13.42 24.06
N GLU A 160 5.63 14.27 24.87
CA GLU A 160 6.16 14.65 26.17
C GLU A 160 6.31 13.45 27.10
N HIS A 161 5.33 12.53 27.09
CA HIS A 161 5.39 11.27 27.82
C HIS A 161 6.56 10.39 27.30
N ALA A 162 6.76 10.32 26.00
CA ALA A 162 7.89 9.60 25.39
C ALA A 162 9.25 10.18 25.83
N HIS A 163 9.36 11.51 25.89
CA HIS A 163 10.57 12.19 26.37
C HIS A 163 10.88 11.85 27.83
N LYS A 164 9.86 11.92 28.71
CA LYS A 164 9.98 11.58 30.12
C LYS A 164 10.42 10.13 30.35
N ASN A 165 10.10 9.24 29.40
CA ASN A 165 10.51 7.83 29.40
C ASN A 165 11.85 7.56 28.67
N GLY A 166 12.62 8.60 28.36
CA GLY A 166 13.97 8.48 27.77
C GLY A 166 14.03 8.14 26.29
N LEU A 167 12.93 8.30 25.55
CA LEU A 167 12.90 8.13 24.10
C LEU A 167 13.30 9.42 23.38
N VAL A 168 13.87 9.29 22.18
CA VAL A 168 14.25 10.40 21.32
C VAL A 168 13.05 10.78 20.44
N LEU A 169 12.56 12.01 20.62
CA LEU A 169 11.44 12.52 19.84
C LEU A 169 11.89 12.86 18.44
N TYR A 170 11.31 12.22 17.43
CA TYR A 170 11.77 12.38 16.08
C TYR A 170 10.80 13.20 15.21
N GLY A 171 9.49 12.97 15.32
CA GLY A 171 8.52 13.75 14.55
C GLY A 171 7.09 13.23 14.60
N ILE A 172 6.35 13.63 13.58
CA ILE A 172 4.94 13.31 13.39
C ILE A 172 4.77 12.49 12.12
N SER A 173 3.87 11.51 12.14
CA SER A 173 3.40 10.80 10.95
C SER A 173 1.88 10.90 10.79
N PHE A 174 1.42 10.73 9.56
CA PHE A 174 0.01 10.58 9.24
C PHE A 174 -0.16 9.71 8.00
N HIS A 175 -1.40 9.30 7.71
CA HIS A 175 -1.72 8.58 6.49
C HIS A 175 -3.05 9.09 5.92
N VAL A 176 -3.04 9.62 4.70
CA VAL A 176 -4.20 10.27 4.06
C VAL A 176 -5.24 9.29 3.46
N GLY A 177 -5.11 7.99 3.75
CA GLY A 177 -5.92 6.93 3.15
C GLY A 177 -5.25 6.32 1.91
N SER A 178 -5.57 5.04 1.63
CA SER A 178 -4.99 4.32 0.48
C SER A 178 -5.75 4.65 -0.80
N GLN A 179 -5.05 4.71 -1.93
CA GLN A 179 -5.59 5.12 -3.22
C GLN A 179 -6.23 6.52 -3.13
N GLN A 180 -5.45 7.50 -2.69
CA GLN A 180 -5.91 8.87 -2.50
C GLN A 180 -5.98 9.62 -3.83
N HIS A 181 -7.18 10.05 -4.22
CA HIS A 181 -7.41 10.79 -5.47
C HIS A 181 -7.32 12.31 -5.30
N ASN A 182 -7.45 12.80 -4.06
CA ASN A 182 -7.40 14.22 -3.77
C ASN A 182 -5.99 14.65 -3.34
N VAL A 183 -5.28 15.38 -4.19
CA VAL A 183 -3.93 15.90 -3.89
C VAL A 183 -3.89 16.85 -2.70
N GLU A 184 -5.01 17.55 -2.38
CA GLU A 184 -5.12 18.48 -1.26
C GLU A 184 -5.27 17.75 0.11
N ALA A 185 -5.40 16.42 0.12
CA ALA A 185 -5.46 15.67 1.37
C ALA A 185 -4.20 15.88 2.23
N TRP A 186 -3.03 16.02 1.60
CA TRP A 186 -1.78 16.32 2.30
C TRP A 186 -1.74 17.75 2.88
N ASP A 187 -2.42 18.74 2.29
CA ASP A 187 -2.47 20.10 2.85
C ASP A 187 -3.16 20.11 4.22
N ARG A 188 -4.30 19.42 4.36
CA ARG A 188 -5.00 19.30 5.64
C ARG A 188 -4.19 18.56 6.70
N ALA A 189 -3.58 17.45 6.32
CA ALA A 189 -2.74 16.65 7.23
C ALA A 189 -1.49 17.43 7.68
N LEU A 190 -0.85 18.15 6.77
CA LEU A 190 0.30 19.02 7.08
C LEU A 190 -0.08 20.22 7.95
N ALA A 191 -1.28 20.77 7.82
CA ALA A 191 -1.78 21.81 8.74
C ALA A 191 -1.85 21.28 10.18
N SER A 192 -2.40 20.07 10.37
CA SER A 192 -2.45 19.40 11.68
C SER A 192 -1.06 19.10 12.22
N ALA A 193 -0.16 18.54 11.40
CA ALA A 193 1.22 18.27 11.80
C ALA A 193 1.96 19.55 12.23
N ALA A 194 1.82 20.64 11.47
CA ALA A 194 2.43 21.92 11.81
C ALA A 194 1.89 22.52 13.12
N ALA A 195 0.62 22.31 13.44
CA ALA A 195 0.07 22.69 14.73
C ALA A 195 0.74 21.93 15.88
N VAL A 196 0.91 20.61 15.73
CA VAL A 196 1.65 19.79 16.74
C VAL A 196 3.09 20.26 16.88
N PHE A 197 3.79 20.54 15.78
CA PHE A 197 5.15 21.06 15.83
C PHE A 197 5.25 22.35 16.63
N ARG A 198 4.31 23.29 16.47
CA ARG A 198 4.27 24.53 17.26
C ARG A 198 4.05 24.26 18.74
N THR A 199 3.06 23.45 19.08
CA THR A 199 2.77 23.08 20.48
C THR A 199 3.97 22.39 21.13
N CYS A 200 4.65 21.48 20.44
CA CYS A 200 5.88 20.85 20.91
C CYS A 200 7.01 21.87 21.11
N ALA A 201 7.20 22.79 20.16
CA ALA A 201 8.23 23.84 20.28
C ALA A 201 7.99 24.77 21.48
N GLU A 202 6.74 25.16 21.76
CA GLU A 202 6.33 25.92 22.95
C GLU A 202 6.63 25.21 24.26
N ARG A 203 6.64 23.86 24.25
CA ARG A 203 7.03 23.00 25.38
C ARG A 203 8.55 22.70 25.43
N GLY A 204 9.35 23.28 24.55
CA GLY A 204 10.78 23.02 24.45
C GLY A 204 11.13 21.65 23.82
N ILE A 205 10.21 21.05 23.07
CA ILE A 205 10.35 19.77 22.41
C ILE A 205 10.57 20.00 20.89
N PRO A 206 11.80 19.98 20.39
CA PRO A 206 12.05 20.13 18.95
C PRO A 206 11.72 18.83 18.22
N LEU A 207 10.96 18.93 17.15
CA LEU A 207 10.71 17.84 16.21
C LEU A 207 11.48 18.06 14.91
N ALA A 208 11.99 16.98 14.32
CA ALA A 208 12.89 17.06 13.16
C ALA A 208 12.23 16.64 11.84
N ILE A 209 11.16 15.83 11.89
CA ILE A 209 10.66 15.15 10.70
C ILE A 209 9.13 15.13 10.63
N VAL A 210 8.62 15.21 9.39
CA VAL A 210 7.24 14.86 9.08
C VAL A 210 7.25 13.64 8.14
N ASN A 211 6.63 12.56 8.59
CA ASN A 211 6.34 11.41 7.75
C ASN A 211 4.96 11.60 7.10
N LEU A 212 4.97 11.84 5.80
CA LEU A 212 3.81 12.15 4.97
C LEU A 212 2.93 10.92 4.66
N GLY A 213 3.36 9.75 5.14
CA GLY A 213 2.68 8.48 4.96
C GLY A 213 2.64 7.99 3.53
N GLY A 214 1.72 7.04 3.31
CA GLY A 214 1.42 6.49 1.99
C GLY A 214 0.19 7.16 1.36
N GLY A 215 -0.54 6.36 0.57
CA GLY A 215 -1.76 6.82 -0.10
C GLY A 215 -1.59 7.14 -1.57
N PHE A 216 -0.37 7.22 -2.08
CA PHE A 216 -0.09 7.45 -3.50
C PHE A 216 -0.72 6.36 -4.37
N PRO A 217 -1.59 6.74 -5.34
CA PRO A 217 -2.41 5.79 -6.04
C PRO A 217 -1.68 5.09 -7.18
N ALA A 218 -2.16 3.89 -7.54
CA ALA A 218 -1.97 3.29 -8.86
C ALA A 218 -3.13 3.68 -9.78
N ARG A 219 -2.92 3.56 -11.10
CA ARG A 219 -3.96 3.82 -12.08
C ARG A 219 -4.81 2.56 -12.27
N TYR A 220 -6.04 2.63 -11.84
CA TYR A 220 -7.09 1.64 -12.11
C TYR A 220 -8.04 2.12 -13.23
N VAL A 221 -9.27 1.62 -13.27
CA VAL A 221 -10.31 2.11 -14.21
C VAL A 221 -10.53 3.60 -14.03
N ARG A 222 -10.63 4.07 -12.79
CA ARG A 222 -10.69 5.50 -12.47
C ARG A 222 -9.34 6.17 -12.73
N LYS A 223 -9.35 7.29 -13.46
CA LYS A 223 -8.14 8.10 -13.67
C LYS A 223 -7.65 8.72 -12.36
N THR A 224 -6.35 8.72 -12.17
CA THR A 224 -5.67 9.34 -11.03
C THR A 224 -4.83 10.53 -11.47
N PRO A 225 -4.62 11.55 -10.62
CA PRO A 225 -3.59 12.56 -10.87
C PRO A 225 -2.21 11.91 -11.07
N LYS A 226 -1.33 12.58 -11.80
CA LYS A 226 0.06 12.16 -11.96
C LYS A 226 0.85 12.42 -10.67
N LEU A 227 1.94 11.66 -10.45
CA LEU A 227 2.79 11.80 -9.26
C LEU A 227 3.31 13.22 -9.06
N GLU A 228 3.63 13.92 -10.15
CA GLU A 228 4.07 15.32 -10.12
C GLU A 228 3.04 16.28 -9.50
N SER A 229 1.75 15.99 -9.65
CA SER A 229 0.69 16.79 -9.05
C SER A 229 0.68 16.64 -7.53
N TYR A 230 0.92 15.43 -7.02
CA TYR A 230 1.09 15.18 -5.58
C TYR A 230 2.33 15.87 -5.04
N GLY A 231 3.48 15.74 -5.71
CA GLY A 231 4.73 16.41 -5.31
C GLY A 231 4.55 17.92 -5.22
N LYS A 232 3.95 18.54 -6.24
CA LYS A 232 3.68 20.00 -6.22
C LYS A 232 2.75 20.41 -5.08
N ALA A 233 1.68 19.66 -4.82
CA ALA A 233 0.74 19.94 -3.74
C ALA A 233 1.40 19.80 -2.37
N ILE A 234 2.19 18.75 -2.15
CA ILE A 234 2.95 18.51 -0.92
C ILE A 234 3.95 19.64 -0.65
N PHE A 235 4.78 20.02 -1.64
CA PHE A 235 5.74 21.12 -1.47
C PHE A 235 5.06 22.47 -1.20
N LYS A 236 3.96 22.75 -1.90
CA LYS A 236 3.15 23.94 -1.64
C LYS A 236 2.63 23.95 -0.20
N ALA A 237 2.11 22.83 0.28
CA ALA A 237 1.58 22.69 1.63
C ALA A 237 2.68 22.78 2.70
N LEU A 238 3.83 22.17 2.49
CA LEU A 238 4.98 22.29 3.39
C LEU A 238 5.40 23.75 3.56
N ARG A 239 5.57 24.49 2.46
CA ARG A 239 5.90 25.92 2.52
C ARG A 239 4.80 26.75 3.19
N LYS A 240 3.53 26.45 2.94
CA LYS A 240 2.39 27.14 3.53
C LYS A 240 2.36 27.01 5.05
N HIS A 241 2.63 25.81 5.58
CA HIS A 241 2.44 25.50 7.00
C HIS A 241 3.71 25.59 7.84
N PHE A 242 4.90 25.41 7.26
CA PHE A 242 6.18 25.46 7.94
C PHE A 242 7.06 26.68 7.54
N GLY A 243 6.64 27.45 6.55
CA GLY A 243 7.38 28.63 6.09
C GLY A 243 8.76 28.25 5.55
N ASN A 244 9.81 28.91 6.07
CA ASN A 244 11.19 28.66 5.69
C ASN A 244 11.87 27.56 6.53
N ASN A 245 11.27 27.13 7.64
CA ASN A 245 11.80 26.09 8.53
C ASN A 245 11.19 24.75 8.19
N LEU A 246 11.49 24.23 7.01
CA LEU A 246 10.95 22.96 6.52
C LEU A 246 11.54 21.81 7.33
N PRO A 247 10.70 20.90 7.86
CA PRO A 247 11.17 19.66 8.47
C PRO A 247 11.74 18.72 7.40
N ASN A 248 12.58 17.77 7.80
CA ASN A 248 12.89 16.64 6.96
C ASN A 248 11.60 15.86 6.66
N THR A 249 11.53 15.23 5.49
CA THR A 249 10.32 14.50 5.08
C THR A 249 10.58 13.05 4.74
N ILE A 250 9.60 12.21 5.03
CA ILE A 250 9.51 10.80 4.63
C ILE A 250 8.19 10.60 3.89
N VAL A 251 8.17 9.70 2.89
CA VAL A 251 6.96 9.13 2.30
C VAL A 251 7.00 7.61 2.39
N GLU A 252 5.82 6.98 2.51
CA GLU A 252 5.65 5.53 2.64
C GLU A 252 4.84 4.93 1.48
N PRO A 253 5.28 5.08 0.21
CA PRO A 253 4.55 4.51 -0.90
C PRO A 253 4.64 2.98 -0.87
N GLY A 254 3.47 2.31 -0.96
CA GLY A 254 3.37 0.88 -1.22
C GLY A 254 2.82 0.68 -2.64
N ARG A 255 1.49 0.88 -2.78
CA ARG A 255 0.78 0.78 -4.07
C ARG A 255 1.42 1.61 -5.19
N GLY A 256 1.82 2.84 -4.89
CA GLY A 256 2.44 3.73 -5.88
C GLY A 256 3.77 3.21 -6.44
N LEU A 257 4.46 2.29 -5.75
CA LEU A 257 5.72 1.69 -6.22
C LEU A 257 5.51 0.39 -7.01
N VAL A 258 4.57 -0.46 -6.59
CA VAL A 258 4.46 -1.82 -7.16
C VAL A 258 3.14 -2.09 -7.87
N GLY A 259 2.10 -1.27 -7.68
CA GLY A 259 0.77 -1.56 -8.18
C GLY A 259 0.73 -1.79 -9.69
N ASN A 260 1.24 -0.86 -10.49
CA ASN A 260 1.27 -0.95 -11.95
C ASN A 260 2.36 -1.89 -12.49
N ALA A 261 3.23 -2.40 -11.64
CA ALA A 261 4.28 -3.35 -12.03
C ALA A 261 3.75 -4.80 -12.18
N GLY A 262 2.58 -5.09 -11.60
CA GLY A 262 2.01 -6.43 -11.59
C GLY A 262 0.78 -6.59 -12.46
N ILE A 263 0.67 -7.76 -13.10
CA ILE A 263 -0.49 -8.22 -13.86
C ILE A 263 -0.84 -9.62 -13.39
N ILE A 264 -2.13 -9.87 -13.16
CA ILE A 264 -2.64 -11.22 -12.93
C ILE A 264 -3.20 -11.75 -14.24
N GLU A 265 -2.75 -12.94 -14.63
CA GLU A 265 -3.43 -13.76 -15.65
C GLU A 265 -4.39 -14.73 -14.94
N ALA A 266 -5.62 -14.79 -15.43
CA ALA A 266 -6.66 -15.70 -14.95
C ALA A 266 -7.43 -16.28 -16.15
N GLU A 267 -8.25 -17.30 -15.90
CA GLU A 267 -9.03 -17.99 -16.92
C GLU A 267 -10.52 -17.85 -16.66
N VAL A 268 -11.30 -17.74 -17.74
CA VAL A 268 -12.76 -17.80 -17.69
C VAL A 268 -13.19 -19.25 -17.51
N VAL A 269 -13.76 -19.57 -16.35
CA VAL A 269 -14.20 -20.92 -15.99
C VAL A 269 -15.63 -21.19 -16.49
N LEU A 270 -16.51 -20.18 -16.40
CA LEU A 270 -17.90 -20.29 -16.80
C LEU A 270 -18.45 -18.93 -17.22
N ILE A 271 -19.34 -18.94 -18.22
CA ILE A 271 -20.18 -17.80 -18.56
C ILE A 271 -21.64 -18.30 -18.54
N ALA A 272 -22.50 -17.64 -17.73
CA ALA A 272 -23.87 -18.05 -17.55
C ALA A 272 -24.82 -16.85 -17.47
N LYS A 273 -26.10 -17.12 -17.72
CA LYS A 273 -27.23 -16.27 -17.37
C LYS A 273 -28.13 -17.04 -16.42
N ARG A 274 -28.79 -16.38 -15.48
CA ARG A 274 -29.73 -17.03 -14.55
C ARG A 274 -31.05 -17.38 -15.26
N SER A 275 -31.44 -16.55 -16.26
CA SER A 275 -32.54 -16.84 -17.17
C SER A 275 -32.16 -16.41 -18.60
N PRO A 276 -32.82 -16.92 -19.63
CA PRO A 276 -32.61 -16.50 -21.02
C PRO A 276 -32.84 -15.00 -21.24
N GLU A 277 -33.72 -14.40 -20.45
CA GLU A 277 -34.14 -12.99 -20.53
C GLU A 277 -33.16 -12.03 -19.85
N ASP A 278 -32.22 -12.55 -19.03
CA ASP A 278 -31.26 -11.70 -18.31
C ASP A 278 -30.36 -10.97 -19.29
N GLU A 279 -30.25 -9.66 -19.14
CA GLU A 279 -29.33 -8.82 -19.92
C GLU A 279 -27.88 -8.94 -19.39
N VAL A 280 -27.71 -9.19 -18.09
CA VAL A 280 -26.43 -9.26 -17.41
C VAL A 280 -25.92 -10.70 -17.36
N ARG A 281 -24.72 -10.93 -17.89
CA ARG A 281 -24.03 -12.22 -17.80
C ARG A 281 -23.24 -12.34 -16.49
N TRP A 282 -23.12 -13.56 -15.99
CA TRP A 282 -22.16 -13.94 -14.96
C TRP A 282 -20.92 -14.51 -15.64
N VAL A 283 -19.76 -13.96 -15.30
CA VAL A 283 -18.45 -14.43 -15.76
C VAL A 283 -17.66 -14.90 -14.54
N TYR A 284 -17.41 -16.20 -14.46
CA TYR A 284 -16.67 -16.81 -13.37
C TYR A 284 -15.21 -17.00 -13.81
N LEU A 285 -14.29 -16.47 -12.97
CA LEU A 285 -12.86 -16.61 -13.17
C LEU A 285 -12.29 -17.67 -12.21
N ASP A 286 -11.12 -18.22 -12.51
CA ASP A 286 -10.35 -19.09 -11.61
C ASP A 286 -9.65 -18.32 -10.48
N ILE A 287 -9.95 -17.02 -10.34
CA ILE A 287 -9.46 -16.13 -9.27
C ILE A 287 -10.61 -15.29 -8.71
N GLY A 288 -10.56 -14.99 -7.42
CA GLY A 288 -11.59 -14.21 -6.74
C GLY A 288 -11.04 -13.45 -5.53
N LYS A 289 -11.97 -12.99 -4.67
CA LYS A 289 -11.63 -12.25 -3.45
C LYS A 289 -10.71 -13.01 -2.51
N PHE A 290 -10.90 -14.33 -2.41
CA PHE A 290 -10.10 -15.17 -1.50
C PHE A 290 -8.72 -15.52 -2.05
N HIS A 291 -8.46 -15.23 -3.33
CA HIS A 291 -7.22 -15.61 -4.02
C HIS A 291 -6.44 -14.40 -4.54
N GLY A 292 -6.48 -13.28 -3.81
CA GLY A 292 -5.69 -12.10 -4.14
C GLY A 292 -6.48 -10.88 -4.61
N LEU A 293 -7.78 -10.97 -4.83
CA LEU A 293 -8.60 -9.83 -5.24
C LEU A 293 -9.44 -9.27 -4.08
N ALA A 294 -8.97 -9.39 -2.84
CA ALA A 294 -9.67 -8.93 -1.63
C ALA A 294 -9.99 -7.43 -1.65
N GLU A 295 -9.19 -6.60 -2.31
CA GLU A 295 -9.46 -5.17 -2.43
C GLU A 295 -10.67 -4.82 -3.31
N THR A 296 -11.30 -5.81 -3.95
CA THR A 296 -12.62 -5.65 -4.60
C THR A 296 -13.79 -5.67 -3.60
N ILE A 297 -13.53 -5.89 -2.30
CA ILE A 297 -14.55 -5.76 -1.25
C ILE A 297 -15.17 -4.36 -1.32
N GLY A 298 -16.52 -4.33 -1.36
CA GLY A 298 -17.28 -3.09 -1.54
C GLY A 298 -17.13 -2.43 -2.92
N GLU A 299 -16.44 -3.09 -3.86
CA GLU A 299 -16.04 -2.58 -5.17
C GLU A 299 -15.04 -1.41 -5.09
N SER A 300 -14.26 -1.35 -4.00
CA SER A 300 -13.35 -0.25 -3.73
C SER A 300 -12.23 -0.13 -4.78
N ILE A 301 -11.59 -1.24 -5.13
CA ILE A 301 -10.63 -1.26 -6.24
C ILE A 301 -11.26 -1.90 -7.46
N ARG A 302 -11.33 -1.14 -8.54
CA ARG A 302 -11.86 -1.60 -9.83
C ARG A 302 -10.71 -1.75 -10.81
N TYR A 303 -10.21 -2.99 -10.92
CA TYR A 303 -9.07 -3.33 -11.78
C TYR A 303 -9.41 -3.20 -13.26
N PRO A 304 -8.50 -2.67 -14.10
CA PRO A 304 -8.63 -2.82 -15.55
C PRO A 304 -8.46 -4.29 -15.94
N ILE A 305 -9.43 -4.83 -16.67
CA ILE A 305 -9.39 -6.20 -17.19
C ILE A 305 -9.24 -6.12 -18.70
N ARG A 306 -8.26 -6.87 -19.24
CA ARG A 306 -7.99 -7.00 -20.67
C ARG A 306 -8.21 -8.42 -21.12
N THR A 307 -8.63 -8.55 -22.35
CA THR A 307 -8.87 -9.83 -23.04
C THR A 307 -8.26 -9.80 -24.43
N THR A 308 -8.25 -10.92 -25.11
CA THR A 308 -7.90 -10.99 -26.54
C THR A 308 -8.96 -10.36 -27.43
N HIS A 309 -10.15 -10.09 -26.88
CA HIS A 309 -11.35 -9.60 -27.55
C HIS A 309 -11.68 -8.13 -27.24
N ASP A 310 -10.75 -7.34 -26.73
CA ASP A 310 -10.97 -5.96 -26.26
C ASP A 310 -11.56 -4.99 -27.30
N ARG A 311 -11.55 -5.37 -28.57
CA ARG A 311 -12.08 -4.54 -29.67
C ARG A 311 -13.53 -4.87 -30.04
N ASP A 312 -14.07 -5.95 -29.48
CA ASP A 312 -15.39 -6.43 -29.78
C ASP A 312 -16.46 -5.67 -28.98
N GLU A 313 -17.69 -5.83 -29.39
CA GLU A 313 -18.85 -5.32 -28.66
C GLU A 313 -18.85 -5.85 -27.23
N THR A 314 -19.16 -4.98 -26.26
CA THR A 314 -19.19 -5.34 -24.84
C THR A 314 -20.60 -5.37 -24.29
N SER A 315 -20.86 -6.24 -23.31
CA SER A 315 -22.08 -6.24 -22.51
C SER A 315 -21.76 -6.23 -21.02
N PRO A 316 -22.69 -5.74 -20.17
CA PRO A 316 -22.50 -5.74 -18.73
C PRO A 316 -22.41 -7.18 -18.20
N CYS A 317 -21.43 -7.40 -17.27
CA CYS A 317 -21.20 -8.69 -16.63
C CYS A 317 -21.03 -8.50 -15.13
N ILE A 318 -21.51 -9.48 -14.36
CA ILE A 318 -21.11 -9.69 -12.96
C ILE A 318 -19.92 -10.63 -12.99
N ILE A 319 -18.80 -10.22 -12.36
CA ILE A 319 -17.58 -11.05 -12.30
C ILE A 319 -17.53 -11.72 -10.93
N ALA A 320 -17.34 -13.03 -10.91
CA ALA A 320 -17.27 -13.84 -9.69
C ALA A 320 -16.01 -14.72 -9.68
N GLY A 321 -15.55 -15.05 -8.48
CA GLY A 321 -14.46 -16.00 -8.26
C GLY A 321 -14.93 -17.45 -8.26
N PRO A 322 -13.99 -18.41 -8.08
CA PRO A 322 -14.24 -19.84 -8.25
C PRO A 322 -14.78 -20.52 -6.99
N THR A 323 -14.80 -19.85 -5.83
CA THR A 323 -15.20 -20.49 -4.58
C THR A 323 -16.70 -20.66 -4.49
N CYS A 324 -17.16 -21.62 -3.69
CA CYS A 324 -18.58 -21.82 -3.43
C CYS A 324 -19.17 -20.79 -2.45
N ASP A 325 -18.37 -19.82 -1.98
CA ASP A 325 -18.85 -18.76 -1.11
C ASP A 325 -19.53 -17.65 -1.94
N SER A 326 -20.76 -17.31 -1.56
CA SER A 326 -21.56 -16.28 -2.26
C SER A 326 -20.99 -14.87 -2.18
N VAL A 327 -20.03 -14.59 -1.27
CA VAL A 327 -19.31 -13.30 -1.20
C VAL A 327 -18.21 -13.17 -2.25
N ASP A 328 -17.86 -14.28 -2.93
CA ASP A 328 -16.79 -14.28 -3.95
C ASP A 328 -17.25 -13.66 -5.28
N VAL A 329 -17.83 -12.48 -5.22
CA VAL A 329 -18.29 -11.68 -6.34
C VAL A 329 -17.54 -10.36 -6.35
N LEU A 330 -16.88 -10.04 -7.44
CA LEU A 330 -15.98 -8.88 -7.54
C LEU A 330 -16.75 -7.58 -7.83
N TYR A 331 -17.58 -7.59 -8.89
CA TYR A 331 -18.29 -6.42 -9.40
C TYR A 331 -19.75 -6.78 -9.70
N GLU A 332 -20.67 -6.51 -8.78
CA GLU A 332 -22.09 -6.79 -8.86
C GLU A 332 -22.95 -5.53 -8.85
N LYS A 333 -22.60 -4.56 -7.96
CA LYS A 333 -23.33 -3.30 -7.84
C LYS A 333 -23.19 -2.45 -9.11
N THR A 334 -22.00 -2.50 -9.68
CA THR A 334 -21.67 -1.82 -10.94
C THR A 334 -21.11 -2.86 -11.90
N PRO A 335 -21.96 -3.50 -12.74
CA PRO A 335 -21.52 -4.52 -13.68
C PRO A 335 -20.32 -4.07 -14.54
N TYR A 336 -19.45 -5.02 -14.86
CA TYR A 336 -18.24 -4.76 -15.62
C TYR A 336 -18.46 -5.02 -17.12
N PRO A 337 -18.12 -4.09 -18.03
CA PRO A 337 -18.26 -4.34 -19.47
C PRO A 337 -17.16 -5.32 -19.92
N LEU A 338 -17.56 -6.50 -20.40
CA LEU A 338 -16.67 -7.48 -21.04
C LEU A 338 -17.15 -7.83 -22.46
N PRO A 339 -16.25 -8.21 -23.37
CA PRO A 339 -16.59 -8.58 -24.74
C PRO A 339 -17.66 -9.67 -24.81
N VAL A 340 -18.60 -9.51 -25.73
CA VAL A 340 -19.67 -10.52 -25.96
C VAL A 340 -19.09 -11.83 -26.49
N SER A 341 -18.00 -11.75 -27.26
CA SER A 341 -17.26 -12.88 -27.83
C SER A 341 -16.38 -13.66 -26.82
N LEU A 342 -16.26 -13.15 -25.55
CA LEU A 342 -15.50 -13.85 -24.53
C LEU A 342 -16.09 -15.24 -24.28
N ALA A 343 -15.22 -16.26 -24.24
CA ALA A 343 -15.60 -17.68 -24.13
C ALA A 343 -14.96 -18.34 -22.91
N ILE A 344 -15.51 -19.50 -22.53
CA ILE A 344 -14.92 -20.37 -21.49
C ILE A 344 -13.55 -20.84 -21.99
N GLY A 345 -12.55 -20.78 -21.11
CA GLY A 345 -11.14 -21.08 -21.41
C GLY A 345 -10.32 -19.88 -21.86
N ASP A 346 -10.95 -18.74 -22.18
CA ASP A 346 -10.22 -17.53 -22.51
C ASP A 346 -9.41 -17.01 -21.32
N LYS A 347 -8.24 -16.45 -21.62
CA LYS A 347 -7.41 -15.77 -20.62
C LYS A 347 -7.80 -14.30 -20.49
N VAL A 348 -7.87 -13.83 -19.25
CA VAL A 348 -8.05 -12.43 -18.90
C VAL A 348 -6.83 -11.92 -18.15
N LEU A 349 -6.47 -10.66 -18.41
CA LEU A 349 -5.35 -9.99 -17.77
C LEU A 349 -5.88 -8.88 -16.85
N ILE A 350 -5.66 -9.02 -15.56
CA ILE A 350 -6.06 -8.04 -14.54
C ILE A 350 -4.85 -7.12 -14.30
N GLU A 351 -4.93 -5.89 -14.79
CA GLU A 351 -3.82 -4.92 -14.76
C GLU A 351 -3.73 -4.19 -13.41
N ALA A 352 -2.55 -3.64 -13.13
CA ALA A 352 -2.23 -2.89 -11.90
C ALA A 352 -2.42 -3.71 -10.60
N ALA A 353 -2.14 -5.01 -10.66
CA ALA A 353 -2.36 -5.96 -9.59
C ALA A 353 -1.10 -6.25 -8.73
N GLY A 354 -0.04 -5.44 -8.83
CA GLY A 354 1.22 -5.70 -8.12
C GLY A 354 1.21 -5.43 -6.62
N ALA A 355 0.17 -4.77 -6.10
CA ALA A 355 0.04 -4.40 -4.69
C ALA A 355 -1.21 -5.01 -4.05
N TYR A 356 -1.07 -5.52 -2.82
CA TYR A 356 -2.18 -6.04 -2.00
C TYR A 356 -3.01 -7.12 -2.68
N THR A 357 -2.35 -8.00 -3.43
CA THR A 357 -2.95 -9.16 -4.10
C THR A 357 -2.40 -10.47 -3.56
N ALA A 358 -1.18 -10.86 -3.90
CA ALA A 358 -0.57 -12.09 -3.38
C ALA A 358 -0.54 -12.14 -1.84
N THR A 359 -0.41 -10.99 -1.17
CA THR A 359 -0.45 -10.85 0.30
C THR A 359 -1.85 -10.98 0.91
N TYR A 360 -2.89 -10.92 0.10
CA TYR A 360 -4.29 -11.04 0.51
C TYR A 360 -4.95 -12.33 0.00
N SER A 361 -4.18 -13.38 -0.10
CA SER A 361 -4.66 -14.70 -0.49
C SER A 361 -4.93 -15.56 0.73
N SER A 362 -6.07 -16.22 0.77
CA SER A 362 -6.37 -17.27 1.74
C SER A 362 -5.49 -18.50 1.49
N VAL A 363 -5.30 -19.31 2.51
CA VAL A 363 -4.52 -20.55 2.45
C VAL A 363 -5.47 -21.75 2.53
N GLY A 364 -5.76 -22.39 1.39
CA GLY A 364 -6.52 -23.62 1.32
C GLY A 364 -8.03 -23.47 1.42
N PHE A 365 -8.61 -22.25 1.33
CA PHE A 365 -10.06 -22.09 1.29
C PHE A 365 -10.62 -22.78 0.05
N ASN A 366 -11.62 -23.65 0.21
CA ASN A 366 -12.13 -24.60 -0.78
C ASN A 366 -11.03 -25.45 -1.46
N GLY A 367 -9.87 -25.64 -0.83
CA GLY A 367 -8.75 -26.37 -1.39
C GLY A 367 -7.86 -25.57 -2.36
N TYR A 368 -8.21 -24.32 -2.66
CA TYR A 368 -7.40 -23.48 -3.55
C TYR A 368 -6.11 -23.02 -2.87
N PRO A 369 -4.96 -23.02 -3.58
CA PRO A 369 -3.71 -22.46 -3.08
C PRO A 369 -3.74 -20.93 -3.07
N PRO A 370 -2.85 -20.27 -2.31
CA PRO A 370 -2.61 -18.84 -2.45
C PRO A 370 -2.22 -18.45 -3.87
N LEU A 371 -2.48 -17.22 -4.27
CA LEU A 371 -2.10 -16.69 -5.58
C LEU A 371 -0.59 -16.83 -5.79
N ARG A 372 -0.20 -17.56 -6.82
CA ARG A 372 1.20 -17.75 -7.22
C ARG A 372 1.75 -16.43 -7.78
N GLN A 373 2.95 -16.07 -7.37
CA GLN A 373 3.62 -14.85 -7.84
C GLN A 373 4.95 -15.21 -8.51
N TYR A 374 5.23 -14.55 -9.61
CA TYR A 374 6.50 -14.52 -10.32
C TYR A 374 7.01 -13.07 -10.37
N VAL A 375 8.32 -12.91 -10.16
CA VAL A 375 9.00 -11.63 -10.26
C VAL A 375 10.08 -11.75 -11.31
N ILE A 376 10.06 -10.89 -12.33
CA ILE A 376 10.91 -10.96 -13.53
C ILE A 376 11.65 -9.64 -13.79
#